data_70a8eaa9fc7a2bd4ca78941f093bb3f7
#
_entry.id   70a8eaa9fc7a2bd4ca78941f093bb3f7
#
_cell.length_a   1.000
_cell.length_b   1.000
_cell.length_c   1.000
_cell.angle_alpha   90.00
_cell.angle_beta   90.00
_cell.angle_gamma   90.00
#
_symmetry.space_group_name_H-M   'P 1'
#
loop_
_entity.id
_entity.type
_entity.pdbx_description
1 polymer ?
#
loop_
_entity_poly.entity_id
_entity_poly.type
_entity_poly.pdbx_seq_one_letter_code
_entity_poly.pdbx_strand_id
1 'polypeptide(L)'
;MRITNLEIHNFRGINSCNIDFPSESRVLCLIGAGDSTKSTILKAIEWVLWPTWNLVACDNDFYTGDTRNPIVIRGTFTELPDILLAEDRYGLYLRRSGVELKPDVDDEPIDGTPLCITIELTIDASLEPKWVVVCNRKEHKPISNADRRLIQIGFVGDNCSKDMVWGKHSVLQKYANSKDTLHEAYTTALRDAINKADLSSLDAVSETIVGVGKQYGVGFDSELKSKIMMQNGSFSSTVGIFEGSAPLSQRGTGSQKLLSIGLNIQSFSGNALLLIDEIETGLEPYRLKSLIAELRVTHENSGQVIFTTHSPVAVTECTIKELVIINSKSGTTSAHTLFSEDEESNKNFQAEIRRNAEAFLSRRIIVCEGKTEIGFIRAFDKFLYATKNYRMAHKGIGTADGGGSTIFKCVNVLLKCGYNICLLMDSDLSDEESEKQVLRDKGISVFDWDAPNALEEQVFNDIPFNGANELLNIAAEEKGFTSVCDKLNSKGISCTVTDDNIVLPTMDIETQRSIGTIAKHNKSEWYKRIELGEKLGDIVFKYWNLIDESSKIKTTVNKLSMWVMKND
;
A
#
# COMPACT_ATOMS: atom_id res chain seq x y z
N MET A 1 20.97 -8.22 -9.49
CA MET A 1 20.24 -9.24 -8.72
C MET A 1 18.76 -8.94 -8.74
N ARG A 2 17.93 -9.98 -8.81
CA ARG A 2 16.47 -9.87 -8.76
C ARG A 2 15.89 -10.99 -7.90
N ILE A 3 14.84 -10.67 -7.13
CA ILE A 3 13.98 -11.70 -6.55
C ILE A 3 12.87 -12.03 -7.57
N THR A 4 12.63 -13.31 -7.79
CA THR A 4 11.63 -13.81 -8.74
C THR A 4 10.45 -14.49 -8.06
N ASN A 5 10.68 -15.10 -6.89
CA ASN A 5 9.63 -15.71 -6.08
C ASN A 5 9.92 -15.50 -4.58
N LEU A 6 8.86 -15.35 -3.81
CA LEU A 6 8.90 -15.27 -2.34
C LEU A 6 7.79 -16.12 -1.72
N GLU A 7 8.18 -17.09 -0.92
CA GLU A 7 7.27 -17.93 -0.13
C GLU A 7 7.44 -17.61 1.35
N ILE A 8 6.34 -17.41 2.07
CA ILE A 8 6.33 -17.05 3.50
C ILE A 8 5.33 -17.92 4.24
N HIS A 9 5.76 -18.51 5.36
CA HIS A 9 4.90 -19.25 6.28
C HIS A 9 5.13 -18.73 7.70
N ASN A 10 4.02 -18.56 8.42
CA ASN A 10 3.96 -18.27 9.86
C ASN A 10 4.75 -17.01 10.28
N PHE A 11 4.76 -15.95 9.47
CA PHE A 11 5.51 -14.73 9.74
C PHE A 11 4.62 -13.51 9.95
N ARG A 12 4.57 -12.95 11.15
CA ARG A 12 3.80 -11.77 11.55
C ARG A 12 2.32 -11.87 11.14
N GLY A 13 1.84 -10.98 10.26
CA GLY A 13 0.48 -11.02 9.73
C GLY A 13 0.24 -12.07 8.64
N ILE A 14 1.25 -12.85 8.27
CA ILE A 14 1.18 -13.83 7.18
C ILE A 14 1.25 -15.25 7.73
N ASN A 15 0.18 -16.01 7.58
CA ASN A 15 0.19 -17.46 7.80
C ASN A 15 0.75 -18.19 6.59
N SER A 16 0.32 -17.80 5.38
CA SER A 16 0.85 -18.34 4.12
C SER A 16 0.82 -17.30 3.02
N CYS A 17 1.88 -17.26 2.21
CA CYS A 17 2.01 -16.40 1.05
C CYS A 17 2.96 -17.05 0.04
N ASN A 18 2.61 -16.95 -1.25
CA ASN A 18 3.51 -17.27 -2.35
C ASN A 18 3.33 -16.21 -3.44
N ILE A 19 4.41 -15.50 -3.78
CA ILE A 19 4.41 -14.39 -4.72
C ILE A 19 5.43 -14.66 -5.82
N ASP A 20 4.96 -14.69 -7.06
CA ASP A 20 5.81 -14.58 -8.23
C ASP A 20 5.92 -13.11 -8.64
N PHE A 21 7.13 -12.58 -8.65
CA PHE A 21 7.36 -11.19 -9.04
C PHE A 21 7.50 -11.08 -10.56
N PRO A 22 6.87 -10.05 -11.18
CA PRO A 22 6.93 -9.87 -12.63
C PRO A 22 8.35 -9.65 -13.13
N SER A 23 8.66 -10.24 -14.28
CA SER A 23 9.96 -10.13 -14.95
C SER A 23 10.09 -8.87 -15.81
N GLU A 24 8.96 -8.26 -16.16
CA GLU A 24 8.81 -7.17 -17.14
C GLU A 24 9.33 -5.83 -16.62
N SER A 25 9.51 -5.69 -15.32
CA SER A 25 10.08 -4.49 -14.70
C SER A 25 11.07 -4.83 -13.57
N ARG A 26 12.04 -3.96 -13.40
CA ARG A 26 12.97 -3.97 -12.24
C ARG A 26 12.51 -3.05 -11.12
N VAL A 27 11.53 -2.22 -11.38
CA VAL A 27 10.90 -1.36 -10.37
C VAL A 27 9.51 -1.91 -10.09
N LEU A 28 9.26 -2.37 -8.89
CA LEU A 28 8.00 -2.99 -8.48
C LEU A 28 7.37 -2.19 -7.35
N CYS A 29 6.07 -1.94 -7.47
CA CYS A 29 5.26 -1.21 -6.52
C CYS A 29 4.22 -2.15 -5.89
N LEU A 30 4.34 -2.44 -4.61
CA LEU A 30 3.36 -3.22 -3.87
C LEU A 30 2.23 -2.29 -3.40
N ILE A 31 1.02 -2.53 -3.91
CA ILE A 31 -0.18 -1.76 -3.54
C ILE A 31 -1.24 -2.66 -2.91
N GLY A 32 -2.22 -2.07 -2.29
CA GLY A 32 -3.34 -2.76 -1.65
C GLY A 32 -3.80 -2.02 -0.40
N ALA A 33 -4.87 -2.48 0.20
CA ALA A 33 -5.47 -1.87 1.38
C ALA A 33 -4.48 -1.72 2.55
N GLY A 34 -4.82 -0.88 3.52
CA GLY A 34 -4.12 -0.85 4.80
C GLY A 34 -4.13 -2.24 5.46
N ASP A 35 -3.05 -2.60 6.16
CA ASP A 35 -2.85 -3.90 6.80
C ASP A 35 -2.87 -5.11 5.85
N SER A 36 -2.61 -4.92 4.56
CA SER A 36 -2.51 -6.00 3.56
C SER A 36 -1.13 -6.68 3.53
N THR A 37 -0.35 -6.56 4.60
CA THR A 37 0.96 -7.23 4.81
C THR A 37 2.10 -6.77 3.89
N LYS A 38 1.99 -5.67 3.16
CA LYS A 38 3.03 -5.14 2.25
C LYS A 38 4.40 -4.94 2.92
N SER A 39 4.43 -4.23 4.06
CA SER A 39 5.66 -4.01 4.83
C SER A 39 6.21 -5.32 5.41
N THR A 40 5.34 -6.30 5.73
CA THR A 40 5.75 -7.64 6.16
C THR A 40 6.44 -8.40 5.03
N ILE A 41 5.99 -8.26 3.78
CA ILE A 41 6.65 -8.83 2.59
C ILE A 41 8.06 -8.24 2.43
N LEU A 42 8.21 -6.91 2.49
CA LEU A 42 9.53 -6.28 2.43
C LEU A 42 10.44 -6.78 3.56
N LYS A 43 9.88 -6.90 4.77
CA LYS A 43 10.64 -7.39 5.93
C LYS A 43 11.05 -8.86 5.79
N ALA A 44 10.22 -9.70 5.19
CA ALA A 44 10.56 -11.09 4.88
C ALA A 44 11.73 -11.17 3.88
N ILE A 45 11.72 -10.34 2.82
CA ILE A 45 12.84 -10.27 1.86
C ILE A 45 14.12 -9.79 2.57
N GLU A 46 14.04 -8.80 3.45
CA GLU A 46 15.18 -8.34 4.24
C GLU A 46 15.73 -9.46 5.13
N TRP A 47 14.85 -10.22 5.81
CA TRP A 47 15.27 -11.25 6.74
C TRP A 47 15.91 -12.46 6.06
N VAL A 48 15.40 -12.92 4.94
CA VAL A 48 15.99 -14.05 4.20
C VAL A 48 17.40 -13.71 3.66
N LEU A 49 17.68 -12.43 3.43
CA LEU A 49 18.98 -11.91 2.99
C LEU A 49 19.80 -11.26 4.12
N TRP A 50 19.40 -11.41 5.38
CA TRP A 50 20.06 -10.76 6.51
C TRP A 50 21.58 -11.06 6.54
N PRO A 51 22.46 -10.03 6.50
CA PRO A 51 23.88 -10.23 6.21
C PRO A 51 24.72 -10.75 7.38
N THR A 52 24.12 -10.87 8.56
CA THR A 52 24.82 -11.29 9.80
C THR A 52 24.07 -12.44 10.47
N TRP A 53 24.71 -13.08 11.47
CA TRP A 53 24.09 -14.17 12.23
C TRP A 53 23.13 -13.67 13.31
N ASN A 54 23.22 -12.41 13.72
CA ASN A 54 22.50 -11.83 14.87
C ASN A 54 21.15 -11.22 14.46
N LEU A 55 20.38 -11.89 13.64
CA LEU A 55 18.97 -11.53 13.46
C LEU A 55 18.22 -11.82 14.77
N VAL A 56 17.60 -10.78 15.35
CA VAL A 56 16.85 -10.91 16.58
C VAL A 56 15.37 -11.11 16.24
N ALA A 57 14.87 -12.32 16.48
CA ALA A 57 13.47 -12.66 16.39
C ALA A 57 12.84 -12.74 17.79
N CYS A 58 11.54 -12.58 17.88
CA CYS A 58 10.76 -12.76 19.11
C CYS A 58 9.43 -13.46 18.80
N ASP A 59 8.72 -13.90 19.83
CA ASP A 59 7.45 -14.62 19.69
C ASP A 59 6.40 -13.82 18.89
N ASN A 60 6.43 -12.47 18.96
CA ASN A 60 5.53 -11.61 18.18
C ASN A 60 5.81 -11.62 16.67
N ASP A 61 6.92 -12.18 16.22
CA ASP A 61 7.20 -12.35 14.79
C ASP A 61 6.56 -13.62 14.21
N PHE A 62 6.05 -14.53 15.05
CA PHE A 62 5.25 -15.66 14.61
C PHE A 62 3.80 -15.24 14.38
N TYR A 63 3.15 -15.87 13.38
CA TYR A 63 1.74 -15.60 13.10
C TYR A 63 0.88 -15.92 14.32
N THR A 64 0.11 -14.95 14.78
CA THR A 64 -0.67 -15.01 16.04
C THR A 64 0.14 -15.34 17.31
N GLY A 65 1.48 -15.20 17.28
CA GLY A 65 2.37 -15.58 18.38
C GLY A 65 2.51 -17.10 18.60
N ASP A 66 2.10 -17.91 17.64
CA ASP A 66 2.15 -19.38 17.75
C ASP A 66 3.51 -19.93 17.30
N THR A 67 4.38 -20.20 18.27
CA THR A 67 5.73 -20.73 18.04
C THR A 67 5.79 -22.23 17.76
N ARG A 68 4.65 -22.95 17.78
CA ARG A 68 4.61 -24.41 17.49
C ARG A 68 4.96 -24.70 16.03
N ASN A 69 4.67 -23.77 15.13
CA ASN A 69 5.04 -23.84 13.74
C ASN A 69 6.21 -22.89 13.47
N PRO A 70 7.27 -23.29 12.77
CA PRO A 70 8.39 -22.41 12.49
C PRO A 70 8.01 -21.29 11.52
N ILE A 71 8.68 -20.15 11.62
CA ILE A 71 8.73 -19.18 10.53
C ILE A 71 9.57 -19.79 9.42
N VAL A 72 9.04 -19.81 8.19
CA VAL A 72 9.79 -20.23 7.00
C VAL A 72 9.64 -19.14 5.94
N ILE A 73 10.78 -18.60 5.48
CA ILE A 73 10.82 -17.60 4.41
C ILE A 73 11.76 -18.13 3.34
N ARG A 74 11.26 -18.29 2.11
CA ARG A 74 12.05 -18.71 0.94
C ARG A 74 12.06 -17.62 -0.09
N GLY A 75 13.23 -17.16 -0.47
CA GLY A 75 13.42 -16.22 -1.56
C GLY A 75 14.18 -16.87 -2.70
N THR A 76 13.67 -16.76 -3.93
CA THR A 76 14.37 -17.22 -5.14
C THR A 76 14.95 -16.02 -5.88
N PHE A 77 16.26 -16.06 -6.12
CA PHE A 77 17.04 -14.94 -6.64
C PHE A 77 17.78 -15.31 -7.92
N THR A 78 17.76 -14.39 -8.88
CA THR A 78 18.52 -14.45 -10.14
C THR A 78 19.55 -13.33 -10.23
N GLU A 79 20.39 -13.36 -11.26
CA GLU A 79 21.44 -12.35 -11.48
C GLU A 79 22.36 -12.15 -10.25
N LEU A 80 22.72 -13.27 -9.63
CA LEU A 80 23.60 -13.31 -8.47
C LEU A 80 25.08 -13.10 -8.88
N PRO A 81 25.95 -12.66 -7.94
CA PRO A 81 27.39 -12.61 -8.19
C PRO A 81 27.95 -13.98 -8.58
N ASP A 82 28.85 -14.02 -9.60
CA ASP A 82 29.41 -15.24 -10.15
C ASP A 82 30.10 -16.13 -9.08
N ILE A 83 30.69 -15.50 -8.07
CA ILE A 83 31.32 -16.23 -6.96
C ILE A 83 30.34 -17.15 -6.20
N LEU A 84 29.04 -16.81 -6.15
CA LEU A 84 28.03 -17.66 -5.53
C LEU A 84 27.57 -18.79 -6.45
N LEU A 85 27.74 -18.61 -7.77
CA LEU A 85 27.34 -19.57 -8.78
C LEU A 85 28.40 -20.66 -9.03
N ALA A 86 29.61 -20.50 -8.47
CA ALA A 86 30.71 -21.44 -8.61
C ALA A 86 30.38 -22.79 -7.98
N GLU A 87 30.90 -23.90 -8.54
CA GLU A 87 30.57 -25.28 -8.11
C GLU A 87 31.00 -25.57 -6.67
N ASP A 88 32.16 -25.02 -6.22
CA ASP A 88 32.65 -25.14 -4.85
C ASP A 88 31.77 -24.41 -3.83
N ARG A 89 30.96 -23.47 -4.28
CA ARG A 89 29.95 -22.72 -3.47
C ARG A 89 28.57 -23.33 -3.61
N TYR A 90 27.75 -22.74 -4.46
CA TYR A 90 26.32 -23.10 -4.62
C TYR A 90 25.97 -23.54 -6.04
N GLY A 91 26.96 -23.69 -6.95
CA GLY A 91 26.71 -24.09 -8.34
C GLY A 91 25.92 -25.37 -8.49
N LEU A 92 26.15 -26.36 -7.59
CA LEU A 92 25.38 -27.60 -7.56
C LEU A 92 23.95 -27.47 -7.02
N TYR A 93 23.56 -26.30 -6.51
CA TYR A 93 22.22 -25.93 -5.99
C TYR A 93 21.47 -24.98 -6.93
N LEU A 94 22.06 -24.67 -8.07
CA LEU A 94 21.40 -23.83 -9.07
C LEU A 94 20.15 -24.50 -9.56
N ARG A 95 19.09 -23.70 -9.67
CA ARG A 95 17.76 -24.13 -10.10
C ARG A 95 17.35 -23.38 -11.35
N ARG A 96 16.42 -23.97 -12.10
CA ARG A 96 15.69 -23.28 -13.17
C ARG A 96 14.66 -22.36 -12.56
N SER A 97 14.63 -21.11 -12.99
CA SER A 97 13.66 -20.11 -12.55
C SER A 97 12.22 -20.52 -12.94
N GLY A 98 11.24 -20.24 -12.09
CA GLY A 98 9.83 -20.55 -12.32
C GLY A 98 9.42 -22.01 -11.99
N VAL A 99 10.33 -22.82 -11.42
CA VAL A 99 10.04 -24.20 -11.01
C VAL A 99 9.76 -24.26 -9.52
N GLU A 100 8.66 -24.91 -9.13
CA GLU A 100 8.29 -25.09 -7.74
C GLU A 100 9.32 -25.90 -6.95
N LEU A 101 9.46 -25.56 -5.67
CA LEU A 101 10.28 -26.32 -4.73
C LEU A 101 9.47 -27.52 -4.18
N LYS A 102 9.52 -28.67 -4.87
CA LYS A 102 8.84 -29.91 -4.50
C LYS A 102 9.74 -31.13 -4.75
N PRO A 103 9.76 -32.14 -3.88
CA PRO A 103 10.67 -33.29 -3.97
C PRO A 103 10.65 -34.04 -5.31
N ASP A 104 9.48 -34.12 -5.95
CA ASP A 104 9.27 -34.90 -7.17
C ASP A 104 9.39 -34.07 -8.46
N VAL A 105 9.79 -32.79 -8.35
CA VAL A 105 9.92 -31.89 -9.48
C VAL A 105 11.39 -31.68 -9.81
N ASP A 106 11.78 -31.96 -11.04
CA ASP A 106 13.14 -31.68 -11.52
C ASP A 106 13.33 -30.17 -11.72
N ASP A 107 14.24 -29.61 -10.94
CA ASP A 107 14.59 -28.18 -10.96
C ASP A 107 15.96 -27.92 -11.59
N GLU A 108 16.53 -28.89 -12.32
CA GLU A 108 17.84 -28.75 -12.95
C GLU A 108 17.87 -27.60 -13.97
N PRO A 109 18.93 -26.80 -13.97
CA PRO A 109 19.12 -25.76 -14.98
C PRO A 109 19.11 -26.35 -16.40
N ILE A 110 18.43 -25.65 -17.30
CA ILE A 110 18.42 -25.97 -18.75
C ILE A 110 19.06 -24.80 -19.48
N ASP A 111 19.84 -25.09 -20.53
CA ASP A 111 20.47 -24.07 -21.37
C ASP A 111 19.45 -23.05 -21.86
N GLY A 112 19.80 -21.76 -21.73
CA GLY A 112 18.93 -20.65 -22.13
C GLY A 112 17.89 -20.22 -21.07
N THR A 113 17.81 -20.89 -19.92
CA THR A 113 16.95 -20.44 -18.82
C THR A 113 17.74 -19.65 -17.76
N PRO A 114 17.15 -18.61 -17.14
CA PRO A 114 17.82 -17.89 -16.07
C PRO A 114 18.14 -18.82 -14.88
N LEU A 115 19.39 -18.78 -14.45
CA LEU A 115 19.84 -19.50 -13.25
C LEU A 115 19.35 -18.79 -12.00
N CYS A 116 18.87 -19.54 -11.02
CA CYS A 116 18.47 -19.00 -9.73
C CYS A 116 18.99 -19.83 -8.56
N ILE A 117 19.10 -19.18 -7.40
CA ILE A 117 19.32 -19.83 -6.10
C ILE A 117 18.11 -19.50 -5.21
N THR A 118 17.62 -20.50 -4.50
CA THR A 118 16.59 -20.30 -3.45
C THR A 118 17.26 -20.37 -2.08
N ILE A 119 17.10 -19.32 -1.31
CA ILE A 119 17.57 -19.21 0.07
C ILE A 119 16.36 -19.34 0.98
N GLU A 120 16.46 -20.24 1.97
CA GLU A 120 15.45 -20.44 3.01
C GLU A 120 16.00 -19.96 4.34
N LEU A 121 15.20 -19.15 5.04
CA LEU A 121 15.37 -18.82 6.45
C LEU A 121 14.31 -19.58 7.25
N THR A 122 14.76 -20.34 8.25
CA THR A 122 13.89 -21.01 9.21
C THR A 122 14.18 -20.50 10.62
N ILE A 123 13.12 -20.16 11.38
CA ILE A 123 13.20 -19.79 12.80
C ILE A 123 12.15 -20.64 13.53
N ASP A 124 12.60 -21.48 14.44
CA ASP A 124 11.75 -22.30 15.29
C ASP A 124 11.56 -21.68 16.69
N ALA A 125 10.92 -22.38 17.62
CA ALA A 125 10.68 -21.93 18.98
C ALA A 125 11.96 -21.62 19.79
N SER A 126 13.15 -21.99 19.31
CA SER A 126 14.41 -21.58 19.91
C SER A 126 14.79 -20.13 19.60
N LEU A 127 14.10 -19.49 18.65
CA LEU A 127 14.38 -18.17 18.12
C LEU A 127 15.74 -18.05 17.41
N GLU A 128 16.40 -19.17 17.14
CA GLU A 128 17.67 -19.18 16.40
C GLU A 128 17.43 -19.23 14.88
N PRO A 129 17.88 -18.22 14.14
CA PRO A 129 17.68 -18.18 12.69
C PRO A 129 18.66 -19.12 11.98
N LYS A 130 18.18 -19.91 11.04
CA LYS A 130 18.97 -20.83 10.21
C LYS A 130 18.77 -20.51 8.74
N TRP A 131 19.84 -20.27 8.01
CA TRP A 131 19.81 -19.99 6.57
C TRP A 131 20.44 -21.14 5.80
N VAL A 132 19.73 -21.62 4.79
CA VAL A 132 20.17 -22.68 3.89
C VAL A 132 19.88 -22.34 2.44
N VAL A 133 20.68 -22.88 1.52
CA VAL A 133 20.35 -22.93 0.09
C VAL A 133 19.64 -24.23 -0.16
N VAL A 134 18.52 -24.16 -0.87
CA VAL A 134 17.63 -25.30 -1.11
C VAL A 134 17.46 -25.55 -2.60
N CYS A 135 17.39 -26.84 -2.97
CA CYS A 135 16.96 -27.31 -4.28
C CYS A 135 16.23 -28.65 -4.13
N ASN A 136 15.51 -29.10 -5.17
CA ASN A 136 14.76 -30.36 -5.13
C ASN A 136 15.67 -31.61 -5.16
N ARG A 137 16.91 -31.50 -5.63
CA ARG A 137 17.81 -32.59 -5.96
C ARG A 137 18.79 -32.99 -4.86
N LYS A 138 19.00 -32.14 -3.86
CA LYS A 138 20.05 -32.33 -2.82
C LYS A 138 19.57 -31.90 -1.45
N GLU A 139 20.23 -32.43 -0.42
CA GLU A 139 20.04 -31.93 0.94
C GLU A 139 20.42 -30.45 1.05
N HIS A 140 19.77 -29.75 1.95
CA HIS A 140 19.94 -28.30 2.17
C HIS A 140 21.38 -27.97 2.58
N LYS A 141 21.97 -26.94 2.00
CA LYS A 141 23.34 -26.49 2.30
C LYS A 141 23.31 -25.19 3.10
N PRO A 142 23.94 -25.10 4.28
CA PRO A 142 24.04 -23.84 5.01
C PRO A 142 24.72 -22.75 4.16
N ILE A 143 24.16 -21.52 4.19
CA ILE A 143 24.78 -20.35 3.56
C ILE A 143 25.48 -19.50 4.61
N SER A 144 26.76 -19.22 4.38
CA SER A 144 27.58 -18.46 5.33
C SER A 144 27.19 -16.97 5.38
N ASN A 145 27.51 -16.31 6.50
CA ASN A 145 27.35 -14.85 6.62
C ASN A 145 28.19 -14.08 5.57
N ALA A 146 29.37 -14.62 5.24
CA ALA A 146 30.27 -14.03 4.24
C ALA A 146 29.61 -14.07 2.86
N ASP A 147 28.95 -15.18 2.51
CA ASP A 147 28.27 -15.33 1.23
C ASP A 147 27.01 -14.47 1.15
N ARG A 148 26.20 -14.39 2.24
CA ARG A 148 25.04 -13.49 2.27
C ARG A 148 25.42 -12.01 2.16
N ARG A 149 26.59 -11.61 2.64
CA ARG A 149 27.09 -10.23 2.46
C ARG A 149 27.45 -9.88 1.01
N LEU A 150 27.73 -10.88 0.17
CA LEU A 150 27.93 -10.66 -1.26
C LEU A 150 26.62 -10.27 -1.96
N ILE A 151 25.49 -10.64 -1.37
CA ILE A 151 24.15 -10.26 -1.83
C ILE A 151 23.85 -8.86 -1.27
N GLN A 152 23.93 -7.86 -2.15
CA GLN A 152 23.74 -6.47 -1.75
C GLN A 152 22.26 -6.16 -1.62
N ILE A 153 21.82 -5.82 -0.41
CA ILE A 153 20.46 -5.39 -0.11
C ILE A 153 20.47 -4.06 0.64
N GLY A 154 19.59 -3.14 0.22
CA GLY A 154 19.27 -1.90 0.93
C GLY A 154 17.83 -1.93 1.43
N PHE A 155 17.59 -1.42 2.63
CA PHE A 155 16.27 -1.22 3.18
C PHE A 155 16.11 0.23 3.64
N VAL A 156 15.09 0.91 3.14
CA VAL A 156 14.74 2.28 3.50
C VAL A 156 13.34 2.26 4.10
N GLY A 157 13.25 2.39 5.42
CA GLY A 157 11.99 2.45 6.16
C GLY A 157 11.58 3.88 6.51
N ASP A 158 10.76 4.00 7.56
CA ASP A 158 10.21 5.30 7.99
C ASP A 158 11.24 6.19 8.70
N ASN A 159 12.19 5.60 9.41
CA ASN A 159 13.17 6.33 10.19
C ASN A 159 14.53 6.41 9.48
N CYS A 160 14.63 7.34 8.52
CA CYS A 160 15.85 7.61 7.77
C CYS A 160 16.88 8.47 8.53
N SER A 161 16.56 9.01 9.70
CA SER A 161 17.51 9.80 10.49
C SER A 161 18.73 9.01 10.91
N LYS A 162 18.59 7.69 11.09
CA LYS A 162 19.67 6.77 11.40
C LYS A 162 20.69 6.62 10.26
N ASP A 163 20.27 6.83 9.03
CA ASP A 163 21.13 6.75 7.85
C ASP A 163 22.01 8.00 7.69
N MET A 164 21.66 9.11 8.37
CA MET A 164 22.38 10.38 8.34
C MET A 164 23.46 10.48 9.44
N VAL A 165 23.68 9.42 10.19
CA VAL A 165 24.71 9.32 11.23
C VAL A 165 25.58 8.09 11.00
N TRP A 166 26.87 8.15 11.42
CA TRP A 166 27.75 6.99 11.36
C TRP A 166 27.37 5.98 12.44
N GLY A 167 27.00 4.78 12.03
CA GLY A 167 26.65 3.69 12.93
C GLY A 167 26.86 2.34 12.23
N LYS A 168 26.93 1.27 13.02
CA LYS A 168 27.32 -0.08 12.57
C LYS A 168 26.53 -0.64 11.37
N HIS A 169 25.37 -0.06 11.05
CA HIS A 169 24.50 -0.46 9.95
C HIS A 169 24.00 0.72 9.12
N SER A 170 24.57 1.93 9.34
CA SER A 170 24.13 3.11 8.60
C SER A 170 24.59 3.04 7.15
N VAL A 171 23.82 3.69 6.28
CA VAL A 171 24.13 3.81 4.86
C VAL A 171 25.43 4.59 4.64
N LEU A 172 25.74 5.59 5.49
CA LEU A 172 26.99 6.34 5.42
C LEU A 172 28.22 5.45 5.64
N GLN A 173 28.14 4.47 6.54
CA GLN A 173 29.23 3.52 6.74
C GLN A 173 29.40 2.58 5.54
N LYS A 174 28.30 2.17 4.91
CA LYS A 174 28.34 1.37 3.67
C LYS A 174 29.01 2.16 2.54
N TYR A 175 28.62 3.43 2.37
CA TYR A 175 29.12 4.31 1.33
C TYR A 175 30.61 4.64 1.48
N ALA A 176 31.09 4.88 2.70
CA ALA A 176 32.46 5.35 2.93
C ALA A 176 33.56 4.31 2.66
N ASN A 177 33.23 3.03 2.47
CA ASN A 177 34.15 1.90 2.21
C ASN A 177 35.41 1.83 3.13
N SER A 178 35.47 2.68 4.18
CA SER A 178 36.62 2.89 5.07
C SER A 178 36.29 2.37 6.47
N LYS A 179 36.21 1.05 6.62
CA LYS A 179 35.82 0.42 7.90
C LYS A 179 36.78 0.71 9.05
N ASP A 180 38.07 0.92 8.76
CA ASP A 180 39.10 0.93 9.80
C ASP A 180 39.51 2.35 10.22
N THR A 181 39.67 3.28 9.29
CA THR A 181 40.18 4.63 9.57
C THR A 181 39.20 5.50 10.37
N LEU A 182 37.88 5.36 10.15
CA LEU A 182 36.88 6.16 10.87
C LEU A 182 36.70 5.67 12.31
N HIS A 183 36.74 4.36 12.52
CA HIS A 183 36.68 3.76 13.85
C HIS A 183 37.90 4.09 14.68
N GLU A 184 39.10 4.02 14.07
CA GLU A 184 40.36 4.43 14.70
C GLU A 184 40.39 5.92 15.03
N ALA A 185 40.00 6.79 14.09
CA ALA A 185 39.92 8.23 14.32
C ALA A 185 38.94 8.58 15.43
N TYR A 186 37.76 7.96 15.44
CA TYR A 186 36.74 8.14 16.48
C TYR A 186 37.21 7.65 17.85
N THR A 187 37.81 6.45 17.89
CA THR A 187 38.35 5.87 19.12
C THR A 187 39.51 6.72 19.68
N THR A 188 40.36 7.24 18.81
CA THR A 188 41.45 8.12 19.17
C THR A 188 40.94 9.47 19.71
N ALA A 189 39.98 10.10 18.98
CA ALA A 189 39.38 11.35 19.43
C ALA A 189 38.63 11.20 20.78
N LEU A 190 37.95 10.07 21.00
CA LEU A 190 37.32 9.75 22.28
C LEU A 190 38.37 9.56 23.40
N ARG A 191 39.43 8.83 23.16
CA ARG A 191 40.52 8.66 24.13
C ARG A 191 41.13 10.00 24.50
N ASP A 192 41.37 10.85 23.51
CA ASP A 192 41.88 12.21 23.73
C ASP A 192 40.93 13.08 24.52
N ALA A 193 39.61 13.03 24.22
CA ALA A 193 38.57 13.75 24.98
C ALA A 193 38.48 13.25 26.42
N ILE A 194 38.53 11.93 26.63
CA ILE A 194 38.56 11.31 27.99
C ILE A 194 39.80 11.73 28.78
N ASN A 195 40.94 11.73 28.10
CA ASN A 195 42.22 12.11 28.77
C ASN A 195 42.28 13.60 29.10
N LYS A 196 41.56 14.46 28.38
CA LYS A 196 41.48 15.92 28.59
C LYS A 196 40.31 16.33 29.48
N ALA A 197 39.46 15.40 29.89
CA ALA A 197 38.33 15.71 30.79
C ALA A 197 38.85 16.10 32.17
N ASP A 198 38.54 17.30 32.63
CA ASP A 198 38.82 17.77 33.98
C ASP A 198 37.72 17.24 34.95
N LEU A 199 38.11 16.31 35.78
CA LEU A 199 37.25 15.69 36.83
C LEU A 199 37.69 16.09 38.23
N SER A 200 38.49 17.16 38.38
CA SER A 200 39.00 17.64 39.69
C SER A 200 37.89 17.93 40.71
N SER A 201 36.69 18.27 40.22
CA SER A 201 35.52 18.43 41.11
C SER A 201 35.12 17.15 41.84
N LEU A 202 35.59 15.97 41.42
CA LEU A 202 35.34 14.68 42.05
C LEU A 202 36.46 14.21 42.97
N ASP A 203 37.56 14.94 43.09
CA ASP A 203 38.71 14.55 43.94
C ASP A 203 38.34 14.48 45.42
N ALA A 204 37.53 15.40 45.93
CA ALA A 204 37.01 15.36 47.29
C ALA A 204 36.21 14.09 47.60
N VAL A 205 35.51 13.53 46.60
CA VAL A 205 34.78 12.25 46.74
C VAL A 205 35.79 11.09 46.83
N SER A 206 36.84 11.13 46.03
CA SER A 206 37.91 10.12 46.03
C SER A 206 38.65 10.09 47.37
N GLU A 207 38.94 11.25 47.99
CA GLU A 207 39.51 11.36 49.33
C GLU A 207 38.60 10.78 50.41
N THR A 208 37.27 11.05 50.29
CA THR A 208 36.27 10.48 51.22
C THR A 208 36.28 8.95 51.14
N ILE A 209 36.35 8.38 49.92
CA ILE A 209 36.42 6.92 49.71
C ILE A 209 37.68 6.34 50.37
N VAL A 210 38.83 7.01 50.26
CA VAL A 210 40.07 6.58 50.92
C VAL A 210 39.87 6.56 52.46
N GLY A 211 39.25 7.59 53.01
CA GLY A 211 38.93 7.66 54.46
C GLY A 211 38.06 6.50 54.93
N VAL A 212 36.97 6.24 54.20
CA VAL A 212 36.06 5.12 54.48
C VAL A 212 36.80 3.78 54.32
N GLY A 213 37.60 3.62 53.26
CA GLY A 213 38.39 2.40 53.06
C GLY A 213 39.29 2.09 54.25
N LYS A 214 40.02 3.09 54.73
CA LYS A 214 40.88 2.94 55.94
C LYS A 214 40.08 2.53 57.18
N GLN A 215 38.89 3.11 57.36
CA GLN A 215 38.03 2.78 58.51
C GLN A 215 37.55 1.33 58.51
N TYR A 216 37.31 0.78 57.33
CA TYR A 216 36.79 -0.60 57.15
C TYR A 216 37.85 -1.61 56.67
N GLY A 217 39.14 -1.25 56.77
CA GLY A 217 40.25 -2.17 56.47
C GLY A 217 40.50 -2.46 54.98
N VAL A 218 40.01 -1.60 54.08
CA VAL A 218 40.30 -1.67 52.65
C VAL A 218 41.56 -0.84 52.36
N GLY A 219 42.65 -1.48 51.95
CA GLY A 219 43.86 -0.83 51.48
C GLY A 219 43.80 -0.47 50.01
N PHE A 220 44.46 0.65 49.63
CA PHE A 220 44.64 1.04 48.25
C PHE A 220 46.16 1.14 47.96
N ASP A 221 46.63 0.42 46.93
CA ASP A 221 48.06 0.38 46.54
C ASP A 221 48.50 1.61 45.75
N SER A 222 47.54 2.43 45.28
CA SER A 222 47.80 3.63 44.49
C SER A 222 46.73 4.72 44.74
N GLU A 223 47.03 5.95 44.33
CA GLU A 223 46.13 7.10 44.43
C GLU A 223 44.82 6.87 43.66
N LEU A 224 43.69 7.10 44.34
CA LEU A 224 42.37 7.01 43.71
C LEU A 224 42.12 8.27 42.87
N LYS A 225 41.79 8.06 41.60
CA LYS A 225 41.43 9.14 40.65
C LYS A 225 40.13 8.82 39.96
N SER A 226 39.26 9.81 39.83
CA SER A 226 38.08 9.71 39.03
C SER A 226 38.44 9.69 37.54
N LYS A 227 37.97 8.69 36.80
CA LYS A 227 38.15 8.59 35.35
C LYS A 227 36.87 8.17 34.68
N ILE A 228 36.63 8.65 33.46
CA ILE A 228 35.51 8.21 32.62
C ILE A 228 35.75 6.75 32.23
N MET A 229 34.82 5.87 32.58
CA MET A 229 34.85 4.46 32.21
C MET A 229 34.06 4.25 30.89
N MET A 230 34.70 3.62 29.90
CA MET A 230 34.01 3.15 28.70
C MET A 230 33.36 1.79 29.03
N GLN A 231 32.04 1.76 29.13
CA GLN A 231 31.31 0.50 29.18
C GLN A 231 30.91 0.08 27.75
N ASN A 232 31.42 -1.06 27.29
CA ASN A 232 31.01 -1.74 26.05
C ASN A 232 31.03 -0.89 24.76
N GLY A 233 31.89 0.11 24.65
CA GLY A 233 32.07 0.90 23.43
C GLY A 233 30.90 1.79 23.02
N SER A 234 29.90 1.99 23.87
CA SER A 234 28.76 2.85 23.56
C SER A 234 28.76 4.12 24.41
N PHE A 235 29.42 5.16 23.90
CA PHE A 235 28.95 6.51 24.19
C PHE A 235 27.66 6.74 23.37
N SER A 236 26.67 7.41 23.95
CA SER A 236 25.45 7.82 23.27
C SER A 236 25.69 8.90 22.19
N SER A 237 26.93 9.31 21.95
CA SER A 237 27.30 10.26 20.92
C SER A 237 27.58 9.55 19.61
N THR A 238 26.91 9.94 18.56
CA THR A 238 27.12 9.45 17.19
C THR A 238 27.77 10.53 16.34
N VAL A 239 28.61 10.13 15.37
CA VAL A 239 29.16 11.05 14.38
C VAL A 239 28.10 11.24 13.29
N GLY A 240 27.74 12.48 13.01
CA GLY A 240 26.74 12.84 11.98
C GLY A 240 27.34 13.78 10.94
N ILE A 241 26.62 13.94 9.83
CA ILE A 241 26.92 14.97 8.82
C ILE A 241 26.09 16.21 9.15
N PHE A 242 26.74 17.38 9.04
CA PHE A 242 26.16 18.66 9.36
C PHE A 242 26.12 19.57 8.13
N GLU A 243 25.06 20.33 7.99
CA GLU A 243 24.95 21.49 7.10
C GLU A 243 25.10 22.74 7.98
N GLY A 244 26.28 23.36 7.93
CA GLY A 244 26.63 24.42 8.91
C GLY A 244 26.60 23.88 10.33
N SER A 245 25.69 24.36 11.17
CA SER A 245 25.50 23.92 12.56
C SER A 245 24.36 22.91 12.75
N ALA A 246 23.57 22.63 11.71
CA ALA A 246 22.41 21.74 11.79
C ALA A 246 22.75 20.33 11.31
N PRO A 247 22.53 19.27 12.11
CA PRO A 247 22.77 17.91 11.65
C PRO A 247 21.75 17.50 10.57
N LEU A 248 22.17 16.77 9.55
CA LEU A 248 21.29 16.24 8.50
C LEU A 248 20.18 15.34 9.05
N SER A 249 20.42 14.68 10.17
CA SER A 249 19.41 13.86 10.87
C SER A 249 18.24 14.66 11.45
N GLN A 250 18.31 15.99 11.47
CA GLN A 250 17.23 16.89 11.86
C GLN A 250 16.55 17.60 10.68
N ARG A 251 16.95 17.30 9.44
CA ARG A 251 16.23 17.79 8.27
C ARG A 251 14.82 17.20 8.18
N GLY A 252 13.97 17.80 7.34
CA GLY A 252 12.63 17.27 7.05
C GLY A 252 12.68 15.81 6.57
N THR A 253 11.72 15.01 6.98
CA THR A 253 11.66 13.56 6.73
C THR A 253 11.80 13.20 5.24
N GLY A 254 11.18 13.97 4.35
CA GLY A 254 11.28 13.75 2.91
C GLY A 254 12.70 13.94 2.38
N SER A 255 13.44 14.96 2.85
CA SER A 255 14.84 15.13 2.45
C SER A 255 15.72 14.01 2.97
N GLN A 256 15.51 13.55 4.20
CA GLN A 256 16.21 12.40 4.75
C GLN A 256 15.93 11.13 3.94
N LYS A 257 14.67 10.91 3.54
CA LYS A 257 14.28 9.74 2.74
C LYS A 257 14.94 9.74 1.37
N LEU A 258 14.92 10.87 0.67
CA LEU A 258 15.60 11.02 -0.62
C LEU A 258 17.12 10.78 -0.52
N LEU A 259 17.75 11.35 0.52
CA LEU A 259 19.18 11.13 0.76
C LEU A 259 19.48 9.66 1.09
N SER A 260 18.68 9.03 1.94
CA SER A 260 18.82 7.60 2.27
C SER A 260 18.70 6.71 1.03
N ILE A 261 17.70 6.95 0.18
CA ILE A 261 17.52 6.22 -1.08
C ILE A 261 18.72 6.44 -2.01
N GLY A 262 19.10 7.70 -2.25
CA GLY A 262 20.23 8.03 -3.15
C GLY A 262 21.57 7.44 -2.66
N LEU A 263 21.85 7.52 -1.36
CA LEU A 263 23.04 6.93 -0.77
C LEU A 263 23.07 5.40 -0.84
N ASN A 264 21.91 4.74 -0.64
CA ASN A 264 21.81 3.29 -0.83
C ASN A 264 22.14 2.92 -2.28
N ILE A 265 21.53 3.59 -3.26
CA ILE A 265 21.81 3.36 -4.69
C ILE A 265 23.30 3.52 -5.00
N GLN A 266 23.92 4.59 -4.53
CA GLN A 266 25.33 4.86 -4.79
C GLN A 266 26.29 3.94 -4.02
N SER A 267 25.89 3.40 -2.87
CA SER A 267 26.72 2.47 -2.08
C SER A 267 26.85 1.08 -2.71
N PHE A 268 25.98 0.76 -3.64
CA PHE A 268 25.96 -0.52 -4.33
C PHE A 268 26.51 -0.38 -5.75
N SER A 269 27.26 -1.36 -6.20
CA SER A 269 27.84 -1.39 -7.56
C SER A 269 26.81 -1.73 -8.66
N GLY A 270 25.60 -1.19 -8.56
CA GLY A 270 24.55 -1.27 -9.58
C GLY A 270 23.71 -2.55 -9.60
N ASN A 271 24.08 -3.61 -8.86
CA ASN A 271 23.37 -4.91 -8.92
C ASN A 271 22.74 -5.31 -7.56
N ALA A 272 22.15 -4.34 -6.85
CA ALA A 272 21.54 -4.55 -5.55
C ALA A 272 20.02 -4.68 -5.63
N LEU A 273 19.43 -5.23 -4.56
CA LEU A 273 18.00 -5.18 -4.29
C LEU A 273 17.73 -4.05 -3.29
N LEU A 274 16.95 -3.05 -3.69
CA LEU A 274 16.55 -1.94 -2.84
C LEU A 274 15.09 -2.09 -2.42
N LEU A 275 14.83 -2.12 -1.14
CA LEU A 275 13.51 -2.19 -0.53
C LEU A 275 13.17 -0.83 0.08
N ILE A 276 12.02 -0.26 -0.27
CA ILE A 276 11.57 1.05 0.24
C ILE A 276 10.17 0.89 0.81
N ASP A 277 10.03 1.07 2.11
CA ASP A 277 8.70 1.07 2.74
C ASP A 277 8.10 2.48 2.71
N GLU A 278 6.82 2.58 2.32
CA GLU A 278 6.06 3.83 2.21
C GLU A 278 6.85 4.93 1.48
N ILE A 279 7.09 4.73 0.18
CA ILE A 279 7.95 5.61 -0.63
C ILE A 279 7.56 7.09 -0.55
N GLU A 280 6.27 7.39 -0.35
CA GLU A 280 5.71 8.74 -0.26
C GLU A 280 6.00 9.47 1.06
N THR A 281 6.46 8.79 2.11
CA THR A 281 6.57 9.38 3.46
C THR A 281 7.42 10.64 3.46
N GLY A 282 6.79 11.77 3.81
CA GLY A 282 7.42 13.09 3.86
C GLY A 282 7.71 13.74 2.50
N LEU A 283 7.25 13.15 1.39
CA LEU A 283 7.46 13.68 0.05
C LEU A 283 6.21 14.39 -0.50
N GLU A 284 6.42 15.55 -1.10
CA GLU A 284 5.40 16.21 -1.90
C GLU A 284 5.17 15.44 -3.21
N PRO A 285 3.95 15.51 -3.81
CA PRO A 285 3.59 14.76 -5.02
C PRO A 285 4.60 14.90 -6.16
N TYR A 286 5.15 16.09 -6.40
CA TYR A 286 6.11 16.30 -7.48
C TYR A 286 7.46 15.62 -7.23
N ARG A 287 7.92 15.56 -5.96
CA ARG A 287 9.15 14.85 -5.58
C ARG A 287 8.97 13.35 -5.69
N LEU A 288 7.80 12.83 -5.28
CA LEU A 288 7.48 11.42 -5.42
C LEU A 288 7.51 10.98 -6.89
N LYS A 289 6.90 11.76 -7.79
CA LYS A 289 6.95 11.49 -9.24
C LYS A 289 8.39 11.49 -9.79
N SER A 290 9.17 12.49 -9.42
CA SER A 290 10.58 12.58 -9.82
C SER A 290 11.40 11.39 -9.30
N LEU A 291 11.18 10.97 -8.05
CA LEU A 291 11.85 9.81 -7.46
C LEU A 291 11.54 8.52 -8.22
N ILE A 292 10.25 8.26 -8.51
CA ILE A 292 9.84 7.05 -9.26
C ILE A 292 10.48 7.05 -10.65
N ALA A 293 10.52 8.20 -11.34
CA ALA A 293 11.17 8.31 -12.64
C ALA A 293 12.69 8.02 -12.56
N GLU A 294 13.37 8.55 -11.53
CA GLU A 294 14.81 8.32 -11.31
C GLU A 294 15.11 6.85 -10.98
N LEU A 295 14.26 6.19 -10.17
CA LEU A 295 14.41 4.77 -9.88
C LEU A 295 14.33 3.90 -11.15
N ARG A 296 13.49 4.25 -12.11
CA ARG A 296 13.42 3.55 -13.41
C ARG A 296 14.70 3.69 -14.22
N VAL A 297 15.22 4.92 -14.33
CA VAL A 297 16.48 5.18 -15.05
C VAL A 297 17.64 4.43 -14.41
N THR A 298 17.76 4.52 -13.09
CA THR A 298 18.86 3.90 -12.34
C THR A 298 18.84 2.37 -12.44
N HIS A 299 17.66 1.75 -12.50
CA HIS A 299 17.50 0.30 -12.52
C HIS A 299 17.11 -0.26 -13.88
N GLU A 300 17.31 0.49 -14.96
CA GLU A 300 16.96 0.04 -16.31
C GLU A 300 17.59 -1.30 -16.68
N ASN A 301 18.89 -1.49 -16.37
CA ASN A 301 19.67 -2.64 -16.80
C ASN A 301 20.14 -3.56 -15.67
N SER A 302 20.14 -3.11 -14.42
CA SER A 302 20.67 -3.90 -13.30
C SER A 302 20.00 -3.58 -11.96
N GLY A 303 20.08 -4.53 -11.02
CA GLY A 303 19.44 -4.42 -9.72
C GLY A 303 17.91 -4.54 -9.78
N GLN A 304 17.25 -4.31 -8.66
CA GLN A 304 15.79 -4.28 -8.56
C GLN A 304 15.38 -3.38 -7.39
N VAL A 305 14.29 -2.65 -7.57
CA VAL A 305 13.64 -1.88 -6.50
C VAL A 305 12.26 -2.44 -6.24
N ILE A 306 11.93 -2.68 -4.98
CA ILE A 306 10.57 -3.02 -4.55
C ILE A 306 10.16 -2.00 -3.50
N PHE A 307 9.06 -1.29 -3.73
CA PHE A 307 8.56 -0.32 -2.77
C PHE A 307 7.08 -0.52 -2.46
N THR A 308 6.68 -0.10 -1.27
CA THR A 308 5.27 -0.03 -0.88
C THR A 308 4.77 1.40 -0.97
N THR A 309 3.47 1.56 -1.17
CA THR A 309 2.83 2.88 -1.17
C THR A 309 1.38 2.81 -0.71
N HIS A 310 0.91 3.89 -0.09
CA HIS A 310 -0.49 4.22 0.16
C HIS A 310 -0.91 5.50 -0.59
N SER A 311 -0.06 6.01 -1.50
CA SER A 311 -0.33 7.22 -2.26
C SER A 311 -0.99 6.93 -3.61
N PRO A 312 -2.19 7.47 -3.88
CA PRO A 312 -2.80 7.40 -5.21
C PRO A 312 -1.89 8.01 -6.29
N VAL A 313 -1.06 8.99 -5.92
CA VAL A 313 -0.08 9.61 -6.83
C VAL A 313 0.96 8.59 -7.30
N ALA A 314 1.50 7.76 -6.40
CA ALA A 314 2.43 6.70 -6.78
C ALA A 314 1.74 5.65 -7.67
N VAL A 315 0.51 5.26 -7.32
CA VAL A 315 -0.28 4.31 -8.12
C VAL A 315 -0.51 4.81 -9.54
N THR A 316 -0.87 6.09 -9.71
CA THR A 316 -1.08 6.69 -11.05
C THR A 316 0.20 6.82 -11.86
N GLU A 317 1.34 7.01 -11.19
CA GLU A 317 2.65 7.17 -11.83
C GLU A 317 3.24 5.82 -12.27
N CYS A 318 2.91 4.73 -11.57
CA CYS A 318 3.36 3.38 -11.92
C CYS A 318 2.66 2.84 -13.18
N THR A 319 3.41 2.04 -13.92
CA THR A 319 2.87 1.27 -15.05
C THR A 319 2.33 -0.08 -14.56
N ILE A 320 1.47 -0.71 -15.37
CA ILE A 320 0.92 -2.05 -15.04
C ILE A 320 2.00 -3.13 -14.90
N LYS A 321 3.18 -2.95 -15.52
CA LYS A 321 4.33 -3.85 -15.38
C LYS A 321 5.00 -3.76 -14.02
N GLU A 322 4.79 -2.66 -13.32
CA GLU A 322 5.40 -2.35 -12.03
C GLU A 322 4.48 -2.67 -10.85
N LEU A 323 3.16 -2.73 -11.09
CA LEU A 323 2.17 -2.89 -10.02
C LEU A 323 1.98 -4.35 -9.64
N VAL A 324 2.08 -4.60 -8.33
CA VAL A 324 1.75 -5.88 -7.68
C VAL A 324 0.72 -5.60 -6.61
N ILE A 325 -0.50 -6.09 -6.81
CA ILE A 325 -1.63 -5.87 -5.91
C ILE A 325 -1.61 -6.95 -4.83
N ILE A 326 -1.53 -6.53 -3.57
CA ILE A 326 -1.45 -7.42 -2.42
C ILE A 326 -2.79 -7.43 -1.70
N ASN A 327 -3.39 -8.61 -1.61
CA ASN A 327 -4.58 -8.87 -0.83
C ASN A 327 -4.26 -9.84 0.30
N SER A 328 -4.75 -9.55 1.51
CA SER A 328 -4.59 -10.43 2.66
C SER A 328 -5.95 -10.69 3.32
N LYS A 329 -6.25 -11.96 3.53
CA LYS A 329 -7.49 -12.38 4.21
C LYS A 329 -7.19 -13.56 5.14
N SER A 330 -7.51 -13.39 6.43
CA SER A 330 -7.35 -14.43 7.46
C SER A 330 -5.94 -15.07 7.46
N GLY A 331 -4.89 -14.24 7.29
CA GLY A 331 -3.50 -14.67 7.25
C GLY A 331 -3.01 -15.23 5.91
N THR A 332 -3.90 -15.49 4.95
CA THR A 332 -3.50 -15.85 3.59
C THR A 332 -3.30 -14.59 2.76
N THR A 333 -2.08 -14.41 2.25
CA THR A 333 -1.72 -13.27 1.40
C THR A 333 -1.53 -13.74 -0.03
N SER A 334 -2.18 -13.05 -0.97
CA SER A 334 -2.06 -13.28 -2.41
C SER A 334 -1.56 -12.03 -3.13
N ALA A 335 -0.85 -12.23 -4.22
CA ALA A 335 -0.38 -11.16 -5.10
C ALA A 335 -1.01 -11.32 -6.50
N HIS A 336 -1.39 -10.20 -7.09
CA HIS A 336 -1.99 -10.17 -8.42
C HIS A 336 -1.24 -9.16 -9.29
N THR A 337 -0.99 -9.53 -10.54
CA THR A 337 -0.41 -8.67 -11.57
C THR A 337 -1.40 -8.50 -12.72
N LEU A 338 -1.37 -7.36 -13.36
CA LEU A 338 -2.30 -7.04 -14.46
C LEU A 338 -1.67 -7.13 -15.84
N PHE A 339 -0.34 -7.16 -15.90
CA PHE A 339 0.36 -7.25 -17.18
C PHE A 339 -0.02 -8.52 -17.94
N SER A 340 -0.26 -8.38 -19.22
CA SER A 340 -0.57 -9.48 -20.12
C SER A 340 0.16 -9.28 -21.46
N GLU A 341 0.23 -10.31 -22.31
CA GLU A 341 0.83 -10.20 -23.65
C GLU A 341 -0.03 -9.36 -24.61
N ASP A 342 -1.33 -9.17 -24.30
CA ASP A 342 -2.24 -8.36 -25.09
C ASP A 342 -2.09 -6.86 -24.79
N GLU A 343 -1.61 -6.10 -25.77
CA GLU A 343 -1.40 -4.65 -25.64
C GLU A 343 -2.69 -3.85 -25.42
N GLU A 344 -3.82 -4.29 -25.99
CA GLU A 344 -5.09 -3.58 -25.82
C GLU A 344 -5.60 -3.72 -24.37
N SER A 345 -5.52 -4.92 -23.81
CA SER A 345 -5.80 -5.15 -22.40
C SER A 345 -4.90 -4.31 -21.51
N ASN A 346 -3.62 -4.20 -21.83
CA ASN A 346 -2.67 -3.40 -21.07
C ASN A 346 -3.03 -1.91 -21.08
N LYS A 347 -3.44 -1.35 -22.22
CA LYS A 347 -3.91 0.04 -22.31
C LYS A 347 -5.17 0.27 -21.49
N ASN A 348 -6.12 -0.66 -21.54
CA ASN A 348 -7.35 -0.60 -20.75
C ASN A 348 -7.05 -0.66 -19.25
N PHE A 349 -6.20 -1.58 -18.80
CA PHE A 349 -5.82 -1.72 -17.40
C PHE A 349 -5.12 -0.45 -16.87
N GLN A 350 -4.19 0.10 -17.65
CA GLN A 350 -3.51 1.34 -17.28
C GLN A 350 -4.48 2.53 -17.17
N ALA A 351 -5.47 2.62 -18.04
CA ALA A 351 -6.49 3.66 -17.99
C ALA A 351 -7.36 3.56 -16.73
N GLU A 352 -7.79 2.33 -16.37
CA GLU A 352 -8.60 2.09 -15.18
C GLU A 352 -7.83 2.39 -13.89
N ILE A 353 -6.55 1.99 -13.81
CA ILE A 353 -5.69 2.30 -12.66
C ILE A 353 -5.56 3.82 -12.48
N ARG A 354 -5.31 4.55 -13.56
CA ARG A 354 -5.18 6.01 -13.49
C ARG A 354 -6.48 6.71 -13.11
N ARG A 355 -7.62 6.19 -13.55
CA ARG A 355 -8.94 6.74 -13.22
C ARG A 355 -9.29 6.48 -11.75
N ASN A 356 -8.98 5.30 -11.24
CA ASN A 356 -9.49 4.76 -9.99
C ASN A 356 -8.37 4.46 -8.96
N ALA A 357 -7.25 5.19 -8.98
CA ALA A 357 -6.08 4.90 -8.15
C ALA A 357 -6.41 4.74 -6.65
N GLU A 358 -7.34 5.54 -6.10
CA GLU A 358 -7.78 5.43 -4.70
C GLU A 358 -8.53 4.13 -4.43
N ALA A 359 -9.31 3.63 -5.40
CA ALA A 359 -10.05 2.39 -5.26
C ALA A 359 -9.12 1.19 -5.08
N PHE A 360 -7.95 1.18 -5.76
CA PHE A 360 -6.94 0.13 -5.62
C PHE A 360 -6.26 0.10 -4.24
N LEU A 361 -6.48 1.10 -3.39
CA LEU A 361 -6.01 1.17 -2.01
C LEU A 361 -7.11 0.77 -1.00
N SER A 362 -8.29 0.38 -1.48
CA SER A 362 -9.43 -0.02 -0.66
C SER A 362 -9.46 -1.53 -0.42
N ARG A 363 -10.19 -1.98 0.61
CA ARG A 363 -10.44 -3.42 0.88
C ARG A 363 -11.60 -3.95 0.05
N ARG A 364 -12.65 -3.13 -0.08
CA ARG A 364 -13.88 -3.44 -0.81
C ARG A 364 -14.25 -2.24 -1.67
N ILE A 365 -14.86 -2.47 -2.82
CA ILE A 365 -15.08 -1.39 -3.78
C ILE A 365 -16.55 -1.41 -4.26
N ILE A 366 -17.21 -0.27 -4.19
CA ILE A 366 -18.48 -0.02 -4.86
C ILE A 366 -18.15 0.58 -6.22
N VAL A 367 -18.37 -0.17 -7.28
CA VAL A 367 -18.20 0.33 -8.65
C VAL A 367 -19.47 1.06 -9.03
N CYS A 368 -19.39 2.36 -9.19
CA CYS A 368 -20.48 3.23 -9.61
C CYS A 368 -20.44 3.43 -11.11
N GLU A 369 -21.57 3.50 -11.78
CA GLU A 369 -21.61 3.74 -13.23
C GLU A 369 -20.95 5.06 -13.59
N GLY A 370 -21.25 6.12 -12.84
CA GLY A 370 -20.71 7.44 -13.08
C GLY A 370 -20.69 8.34 -11.84
N LYS A 371 -20.56 9.63 -12.12
CA LYS A 371 -20.38 10.66 -11.09
C LYS A 371 -21.62 10.89 -10.23
N THR A 372 -22.82 10.71 -10.76
CA THR A 372 -24.07 10.83 -10.02
C THR A 372 -24.14 9.78 -8.91
N GLU A 373 -23.85 8.52 -9.24
CA GLU A 373 -23.85 7.40 -8.30
C GLU A 373 -22.78 7.57 -7.23
N ILE A 374 -21.57 8.06 -7.61
CA ILE A 374 -20.51 8.37 -6.63
C ILE A 374 -21.00 9.43 -5.64
N GLY A 375 -21.66 10.48 -6.12
CA GLY A 375 -22.28 11.50 -5.27
C GLY A 375 -23.36 10.91 -4.36
N PHE A 376 -24.23 10.07 -4.90
CA PHE A 376 -25.27 9.38 -4.14
C PHE A 376 -24.66 8.50 -3.02
N ILE A 377 -23.58 7.78 -3.29
CA ILE A 377 -22.86 6.97 -2.28
C ILE A 377 -22.26 7.85 -1.17
N ARG A 378 -21.79 9.06 -1.48
CA ARG A 378 -21.31 10.00 -0.45
C ARG A 378 -22.44 10.42 0.50
N ALA A 379 -23.62 10.74 -0.04
CA ALA A 379 -24.80 11.03 0.77
C ALA A 379 -25.24 9.80 1.58
N PHE A 380 -25.16 8.61 0.98
CA PHE A 380 -25.45 7.35 1.68
C PHE A 380 -24.51 7.11 2.87
N ASP A 381 -23.21 7.37 2.74
CA ASP A 381 -22.24 7.27 3.86
C ASP A 381 -22.60 8.24 5.00
N LYS A 382 -22.99 9.49 4.68
CA LYS A 382 -23.51 10.45 5.67
C LYS A 382 -24.75 9.91 6.39
N PHE A 383 -25.69 9.34 5.64
CA PHE A 383 -26.92 8.77 6.18
C PHE A 383 -26.63 7.57 7.10
N LEU A 384 -25.73 6.66 6.71
CA LEU A 384 -25.29 5.54 7.55
C LEU A 384 -24.63 6.04 8.84
N TYR A 385 -23.85 7.10 8.77
CA TYR A 385 -23.26 7.69 9.97
C TYR A 385 -24.30 8.27 10.90
N ALA A 386 -25.24 9.04 10.37
CA ALA A 386 -26.29 9.67 11.17
C ALA A 386 -27.25 8.66 11.82
N THR A 387 -27.56 7.54 11.14
CA THR A 387 -28.57 6.57 11.59
C THR A 387 -27.99 5.36 12.32
N LYS A 388 -26.77 4.94 11.97
CA LYS A 388 -26.15 3.69 12.46
C LYS A 388 -24.76 3.88 13.05
N ASN A 389 -24.26 5.12 13.13
CA ASN A 389 -22.89 5.45 13.53
C ASN A 389 -21.83 4.63 12.76
N TYR A 390 -22.05 4.44 11.45
CA TYR A 390 -21.23 3.62 10.58
C TYR A 390 -20.62 4.45 9.45
N ARG A 391 -19.31 4.36 9.25
CA ARG A 391 -18.59 4.98 8.12
C ARG A 391 -17.99 3.89 7.23
N MET A 392 -18.23 3.97 5.93
CA MET A 392 -17.64 3.06 4.95
C MET A 392 -16.11 3.10 4.95
N ALA A 393 -15.54 4.29 5.09
CA ALA A 393 -14.09 4.49 5.17
C ALA A 393 -13.43 3.72 6.33
N HIS A 394 -14.10 3.60 7.49
CA HIS A 394 -13.58 2.83 8.63
C HIS A 394 -13.48 1.32 8.35
N LYS A 395 -14.18 0.85 7.32
CA LYS A 395 -14.14 -0.55 6.86
C LYS A 395 -13.32 -0.73 5.57
N GLY A 396 -12.63 0.33 5.15
CA GLY A 396 -11.83 0.32 3.93
C GLY A 396 -12.67 0.15 2.66
N ILE A 397 -13.93 0.63 2.66
CA ILE A 397 -14.81 0.58 1.50
C ILE A 397 -14.63 1.88 0.71
N GLY A 398 -14.19 1.76 -0.53
CA GLY A 398 -14.04 2.86 -1.47
C GLY A 398 -15.04 2.79 -2.63
N THR A 399 -15.02 3.81 -3.48
CA THR A 399 -15.80 3.87 -4.73
C THR A 399 -14.87 3.89 -5.93
N ALA A 400 -15.32 3.29 -7.04
CA ALA A 400 -14.66 3.39 -8.35
C ALA A 400 -15.63 3.99 -9.37
N ASP A 401 -15.10 4.85 -10.25
CA ASP A 401 -15.81 5.40 -11.40
C ASP A 401 -15.77 4.39 -12.56
N GLY A 402 -16.90 3.81 -12.90
CA GLY A 402 -17.05 2.85 -14.01
C GLY A 402 -16.91 3.49 -15.39
N GLY A 403 -17.07 4.83 -15.48
CA GLY A 403 -16.95 5.58 -16.74
C GLY A 403 -18.09 5.31 -17.71
N GLY A 404 -19.34 5.18 -17.23
CA GLY A 404 -20.52 4.90 -18.03
C GLY A 404 -20.40 3.55 -18.76
N SER A 405 -20.49 3.55 -20.06
CA SER A 405 -20.43 2.33 -20.90
C SER A 405 -19.17 1.46 -20.72
N THR A 406 -18.16 1.93 -19.96
CA THR A 406 -16.95 1.15 -19.67
C THR A 406 -16.98 0.42 -18.33
N ILE A 407 -18.09 0.46 -17.58
CA ILE A 407 -18.20 -0.10 -16.22
C ILE A 407 -17.77 -1.56 -16.16
N PHE A 408 -18.16 -2.40 -17.11
CA PHE A 408 -17.80 -3.82 -17.12
C PHE A 408 -16.29 -4.05 -17.34
N LYS A 409 -15.59 -3.12 -18.04
CA LYS A 409 -14.11 -3.15 -18.13
C LYS A 409 -13.49 -2.88 -16.76
N CYS A 410 -13.95 -1.86 -16.05
CA CYS A 410 -13.51 -1.54 -14.69
C CYS A 410 -13.73 -2.73 -13.74
N VAL A 411 -14.93 -3.32 -13.77
CA VAL A 411 -15.28 -4.52 -12.98
C VAL A 411 -14.31 -5.67 -13.25
N ASN A 412 -14.04 -5.98 -14.52
CA ASN A 412 -13.15 -7.06 -14.90
C ASN A 412 -11.71 -6.84 -14.40
N VAL A 413 -11.22 -5.60 -14.44
CA VAL A 413 -9.90 -5.24 -13.89
C VAL A 413 -9.85 -5.50 -12.39
N LEU A 414 -10.82 -5.00 -11.64
CA LEU A 414 -10.88 -5.14 -10.19
C LEU A 414 -11.02 -6.61 -9.75
N LEU A 415 -11.80 -7.39 -10.49
CA LEU A 415 -11.95 -8.84 -10.24
C LEU A 415 -10.65 -9.60 -10.48
N LYS A 416 -9.92 -9.29 -11.55
CA LYS A 416 -8.59 -9.87 -11.80
C LYS A 416 -7.59 -9.55 -10.68
N CYS A 417 -7.75 -8.41 -10.04
CA CYS A 417 -6.96 -8.01 -8.87
C CYS A 417 -7.43 -8.65 -7.54
N GLY A 418 -8.49 -9.48 -7.57
CA GLY A 418 -8.99 -10.18 -6.39
C GLY A 418 -9.81 -9.31 -5.42
N TYR A 419 -10.28 -8.12 -5.85
CA TYR A 419 -11.11 -7.26 -5.01
C TYR A 419 -12.51 -7.81 -4.79
N ASN A 420 -13.02 -7.62 -3.57
CA ASN A 420 -14.45 -7.81 -3.27
C ASN A 420 -15.22 -6.57 -3.71
N ILE A 421 -16.06 -6.71 -4.72
CA ILE A 421 -16.77 -5.60 -5.34
C ILE A 421 -18.28 -5.78 -5.33
N CYS A 422 -19.01 -4.67 -5.43
CA CYS A 422 -20.39 -4.62 -5.87
C CYS A 422 -20.56 -3.50 -6.91
N LEU A 423 -21.64 -3.57 -7.67
CA LEU A 423 -21.97 -2.57 -8.68
C LEU A 423 -23.18 -1.77 -8.24
N LEU A 424 -23.15 -0.46 -8.54
CA LEU A 424 -24.32 0.42 -8.52
C LEU A 424 -24.43 1.07 -9.90
N MET A 425 -25.49 0.72 -10.63
CA MET A 425 -25.62 1.13 -12.03
C MET A 425 -27.09 1.30 -12.45
N ASP A 426 -27.26 1.99 -13.56
CA ASP A 426 -28.56 2.26 -14.18
C ASP A 426 -29.16 1.01 -14.86
N SER A 427 -30.43 1.04 -15.13
CA SER A 427 -31.19 0.00 -15.86
C SER A 427 -31.78 0.51 -17.17
N ASP A 428 -31.22 1.57 -17.72
CA ASP A 428 -31.74 2.27 -18.89
C ASP A 428 -31.32 1.64 -20.22
N LEU A 429 -30.30 0.78 -20.23
CA LEU A 429 -29.82 0.07 -21.40
C LEU A 429 -30.12 -1.44 -21.31
N SER A 430 -30.96 -1.93 -22.20
CA SER A 430 -31.39 -3.35 -22.25
C SER A 430 -30.23 -4.31 -22.57
N ASP A 431 -29.24 -3.85 -23.32
CA ASP A 431 -28.11 -4.68 -23.78
C ASP A 431 -27.17 -5.06 -22.64
N GLU A 432 -27.18 -4.30 -21.53
CA GLU A 432 -26.34 -4.55 -20.37
C GLU A 432 -26.88 -5.63 -19.41
N GLU A 433 -28.17 -6.00 -19.54
CA GLU A 433 -28.79 -6.95 -18.61
C GLU A 433 -28.15 -8.34 -18.69
N SER A 434 -27.67 -8.75 -19.86
CA SER A 434 -26.95 -10.02 -20.01
C SER A 434 -25.63 -10.02 -19.23
N GLU A 435 -24.90 -8.91 -19.22
CA GLU A 435 -23.64 -8.77 -18.50
C GLU A 435 -23.86 -8.68 -16.98
N LYS A 436 -24.92 -7.95 -16.55
CA LYS A 436 -25.34 -7.94 -15.16
C LYS A 436 -25.66 -9.34 -14.63
N GLN A 437 -26.37 -10.14 -15.45
CA GLN A 437 -26.73 -11.51 -15.08
C GLN A 437 -25.49 -12.39 -14.92
N VAL A 438 -24.54 -12.30 -15.83
CA VAL A 438 -23.24 -13.00 -15.71
C VAL A 438 -22.51 -12.64 -14.41
N LEU A 439 -22.56 -11.39 -13.98
CA LEU A 439 -21.95 -10.97 -12.71
C LEU A 439 -22.72 -11.52 -11.50
N ARG A 440 -24.05 -11.49 -11.53
CA ARG A 440 -24.90 -12.10 -10.49
C ARG A 440 -24.63 -13.61 -10.35
N ASP A 441 -24.50 -14.32 -11.48
CA ASP A 441 -24.19 -15.75 -11.50
C ASP A 441 -22.79 -16.06 -10.91
N LYS A 442 -21.86 -15.12 -10.98
CA LYS A 442 -20.56 -15.18 -10.29
C LYS A 442 -20.62 -14.77 -8.82
N GLY A 443 -21.82 -14.49 -8.28
CA GLY A 443 -22.00 -14.09 -6.88
C GLY A 443 -21.70 -12.63 -6.58
N ILE A 444 -21.54 -11.78 -7.59
CA ILE A 444 -21.31 -10.35 -7.43
C ILE A 444 -22.64 -9.64 -7.23
N SER A 445 -22.73 -8.80 -6.21
CA SER A 445 -23.93 -8.01 -5.95
C SER A 445 -24.04 -6.88 -6.97
N VAL A 446 -25.14 -6.87 -7.73
CA VAL A 446 -25.50 -5.80 -8.66
C VAL A 446 -26.71 -5.07 -8.11
N PHE A 447 -26.56 -3.80 -7.79
CA PHE A 447 -27.58 -2.89 -7.32
C PHE A 447 -28.01 -1.99 -8.49
N ASP A 448 -29.26 -2.06 -8.86
CA ASP A 448 -29.81 -1.37 -10.02
C ASP A 448 -31.25 -0.89 -9.74
N TRP A 449 -31.83 -0.21 -10.72
CA TRP A 449 -33.14 0.40 -10.65
C TRP A 449 -34.18 -0.40 -11.45
N ASP A 450 -35.44 0.02 -11.43
CA ASP A 450 -36.46 -0.58 -12.29
C ASP A 450 -36.17 -0.22 -13.75
N ALA A 451 -36.20 -1.19 -14.63
CA ALA A 451 -35.98 -0.93 -16.06
C ALA A 451 -37.19 -0.15 -16.66
N PRO A 452 -36.96 0.87 -17.46
CA PRO A 452 -35.69 1.35 -18.02
C PRO A 452 -35.12 2.60 -17.30
N ASN A 453 -35.11 2.66 -15.99
CA ASN A 453 -34.79 3.88 -15.23
C ASN A 453 -33.26 4.01 -15.00
N ALA A 454 -32.79 5.25 -15.09
CA ALA A 454 -31.57 5.71 -14.45
C ALA A 454 -31.85 6.12 -12.99
N LEU A 455 -30.78 6.41 -12.21
CA LEU A 455 -30.90 6.83 -10.81
C LEU A 455 -31.84 8.04 -10.66
N GLU A 456 -31.69 9.07 -11.51
CA GLU A 456 -32.52 10.27 -11.43
C GLU A 456 -33.99 9.94 -11.66
N GLU A 457 -34.30 9.11 -12.67
CA GLU A 457 -35.67 8.69 -12.95
C GLU A 457 -36.26 7.90 -11.79
N GLN A 458 -35.50 6.96 -11.22
CA GLN A 458 -35.94 6.16 -10.09
C GLN A 458 -36.18 7.02 -8.85
N VAL A 459 -35.31 8.01 -8.59
CA VAL A 459 -35.49 8.93 -7.46
C VAL A 459 -36.76 9.73 -7.63
N PHE A 460 -37.00 10.33 -8.79
CA PHE A 460 -38.28 11.08 -9.02
C PHE A 460 -39.51 10.18 -8.98
N ASN A 461 -39.40 8.90 -9.32
CA ASN A 461 -40.51 7.97 -9.23
C ASN A 461 -40.93 7.64 -7.78
N ASP A 462 -39.96 7.58 -6.87
CA ASP A 462 -40.12 7.00 -5.55
C ASP A 462 -40.17 8.05 -4.42
N ILE A 463 -39.64 9.27 -4.66
CA ILE A 463 -39.57 10.32 -3.63
C ILE A 463 -40.93 11.02 -3.47
N PRO A 464 -41.34 11.46 -2.24
CA PRO A 464 -42.52 12.28 -2.05
C PRO A 464 -42.46 13.62 -2.80
N PHE A 465 -43.64 14.15 -3.14
CA PHE A 465 -43.81 15.42 -3.85
C PHE A 465 -42.91 16.57 -3.37
N ASN A 466 -42.83 16.79 -2.06
CA ASN A 466 -41.98 17.86 -1.50
C ASN A 466 -40.49 17.63 -1.81
N GLY A 467 -40.03 16.37 -1.77
CA GLY A 467 -38.66 16.02 -2.14
C GLY A 467 -38.37 16.22 -3.63
N ALA A 468 -39.32 15.85 -4.50
CA ALA A 468 -39.21 16.07 -5.93
C ALA A 468 -39.11 17.57 -6.28
N ASN A 469 -39.88 18.41 -5.57
CA ASN A 469 -39.84 19.86 -5.75
C ASN A 469 -38.51 20.47 -5.28
N GLU A 470 -37.96 20.00 -4.14
CA GLU A 470 -36.64 20.43 -3.69
C GLU A 470 -35.54 20.03 -4.72
N LEU A 471 -35.61 18.82 -5.25
CA LEU A 471 -34.68 18.38 -6.30
C LEU A 471 -34.78 19.26 -7.55
N LEU A 472 -35.98 19.57 -7.98
CA LEU A 472 -36.21 20.44 -9.13
C LEU A 472 -35.56 21.82 -8.93
N ASN A 473 -35.73 22.41 -7.72
CA ASN A 473 -35.08 23.69 -7.39
C ASN A 473 -33.56 23.60 -7.33
N ILE A 474 -33.00 22.52 -6.82
CA ILE A 474 -31.52 22.28 -6.88
C ILE A 474 -31.03 22.26 -8.34
N ALA A 475 -31.78 21.60 -9.24
CA ALA A 475 -31.44 21.61 -10.66
C ALA A 475 -31.55 23.01 -11.27
N ALA A 476 -32.55 23.80 -10.85
CA ALA A 476 -32.75 25.15 -11.32
C ALA A 476 -31.70 26.14 -10.81
N GLU A 477 -31.25 26.03 -9.57
CA GLU A 477 -30.10 26.78 -9.04
C GLU A 477 -28.86 26.58 -9.88
N GLU A 478 -28.61 25.37 -10.36
CA GLU A 478 -27.42 25.02 -11.13
C GLU A 478 -27.53 25.38 -12.62
N LYS A 479 -28.68 25.15 -13.24
CA LYS A 479 -28.90 25.28 -14.69
C LYS A 479 -29.59 26.59 -15.08
N GLY A 480 -30.07 27.36 -14.10
CA GLY A 480 -30.88 28.55 -14.25
C GLY A 480 -32.39 28.27 -14.23
N PHE A 481 -33.11 28.98 -13.37
CA PHE A 481 -34.55 28.76 -13.15
C PHE A 481 -35.37 28.88 -14.45
N THR A 482 -35.11 29.93 -15.25
CA THR A 482 -35.76 30.12 -16.55
C THR A 482 -35.47 28.96 -17.50
N SER A 483 -34.22 28.51 -17.57
CA SER A 483 -33.80 27.42 -18.47
C SER A 483 -34.47 26.10 -18.15
N VAL A 484 -34.58 25.77 -16.85
CA VAL A 484 -35.26 24.54 -16.39
C VAL A 484 -36.76 24.66 -16.64
N CYS A 485 -37.39 25.82 -16.33
CA CYS A 485 -38.81 26.05 -16.56
C CYS A 485 -39.17 26.00 -18.06
N ASP A 486 -38.38 26.62 -18.94
CA ASP A 486 -38.61 26.57 -20.40
C ASP A 486 -38.51 25.13 -20.90
N LYS A 487 -37.61 24.32 -20.33
CA LYS A 487 -37.47 22.93 -20.70
C LYS A 487 -38.66 22.07 -20.26
N LEU A 488 -39.17 22.29 -19.07
CA LEU A 488 -40.40 21.66 -18.58
C LEU A 488 -41.58 22.03 -19.47
N ASN A 489 -41.76 23.34 -19.76
CA ASN A 489 -42.82 23.84 -20.63
C ASN A 489 -42.75 23.24 -22.05
N SER A 490 -41.53 23.07 -22.61
CA SER A 490 -41.32 22.46 -23.92
C SER A 490 -41.74 20.99 -23.98
N LYS A 491 -41.89 20.34 -22.83
CA LYS A 491 -42.33 18.95 -22.66
C LYS A 491 -43.77 18.84 -22.15
N GLY A 492 -44.50 19.95 -22.14
CA GLY A 492 -45.92 19.99 -21.75
C GLY A 492 -46.16 20.09 -20.24
N ILE A 493 -45.12 20.29 -19.42
CA ILE A 493 -45.26 20.50 -17.99
C ILE A 493 -45.29 21.99 -17.71
N SER A 494 -46.48 22.50 -17.39
CA SER A 494 -46.65 23.93 -17.07
C SER A 494 -45.85 24.34 -15.85
N CYS A 495 -45.02 25.37 -15.99
CA CYS A 495 -44.07 25.81 -15.00
C CYS A 495 -43.91 27.34 -15.05
N THR A 496 -43.85 27.95 -13.88
CA THR A 496 -43.53 29.39 -13.71
C THR A 496 -42.41 29.56 -12.72
N VAL A 497 -41.65 30.66 -12.84
CA VAL A 497 -40.60 31.02 -11.89
C VAL A 497 -41.11 32.16 -11.02
N THR A 498 -41.03 32.01 -9.71
CA THR A 498 -41.46 33.02 -8.73
C THR A 498 -40.46 33.03 -7.58
N ASP A 499 -39.90 34.21 -7.30
CA ASP A 499 -38.93 34.41 -6.19
C ASP A 499 -37.80 33.33 -6.15
N ASP A 500 -37.16 33.12 -7.28
CA ASP A 500 -36.11 32.09 -7.44
C ASP A 500 -36.56 30.68 -7.02
N ASN A 501 -37.79 30.34 -7.28
CA ASN A 501 -38.36 29.00 -7.14
C ASN A 501 -39.13 28.59 -8.39
N ILE A 502 -39.10 27.31 -8.71
CA ILE A 502 -39.96 26.73 -9.73
C ILE A 502 -41.30 26.37 -9.09
N VAL A 503 -42.38 26.92 -9.62
CA VAL A 503 -43.76 26.63 -9.18
C VAL A 503 -44.44 25.85 -10.28
N LEU A 504 -44.92 24.66 -9.91
CA LEU A 504 -45.74 23.79 -10.75
C LEU A 504 -47.20 23.91 -10.28
N PRO A 505 -48.17 24.16 -11.18
CA PRO A 505 -49.59 24.23 -10.81
C PRO A 505 -50.14 22.92 -10.24
N THR A 506 -49.65 21.80 -10.77
CA THR A 506 -49.96 20.45 -10.32
C THR A 506 -48.72 19.59 -10.40
N MET A 507 -48.51 18.75 -9.42
CA MET A 507 -47.51 17.71 -9.46
C MET A 507 -48.14 16.38 -9.06
N ASP A 508 -48.62 15.66 -10.04
CA ASP A 508 -49.07 14.27 -9.90
C ASP A 508 -47.89 13.30 -10.20
N ILE A 509 -48.12 12.02 -10.02
CA ILE A 509 -47.12 10.98 -10.23
C ILE A 509 -46.59 10.97 -11.69
N GLU A 510 -47.47 11.26 -12.67
CA GLU A 510 -47.10 11.27 -14.07
C GLU A 510 -46.21 12.46 -14.41
N THR A 511 -46.52 13.64 -13.88
CA THR A 511 -45.65 14.84 -13.97
C THR A 511 -44.30 14.59 -13.33
N GLN A 512 -44.28 13.98 -12.14
CA GLN A 512 -43.07 13.69 -11.40
C GLN A 512 -42.14 12.72 -12.18
N ARG A 513 -42.70 11.67 -12.79
CA ARG A 513 -41.99 10.74 -13.69
C ARG A 513 -41.43 11.46 -14.92
N SER A 514 -42.23 12.32 -15.51
CA SER A 514 -41.81 13.09 -16.70
C SER A 514 -40.62 14.04 -16.36
N ILE A 515 -40.62 14.63 -15.16
CA ILE A 515 -39.51 15.44 -14.68
C ILE A 515 -38.24 14.58 -14.54
N GLY A 516 -38.32 13.36 -14.00
CA GLY A 516 -37.20 12.42 -13.91
C GLY A 516 -36.57 12.12 -15.28
N THR A 517 -37.42 11.83 -16.28
CA THR A 517 -36.96 11.60 -17.66
C THR A 517 -36.27 12.83 -18.28
N ILE A 518 -36.77 14.04 -17.95
CA ILE A 518 -36.15 15.29 -18.40
C ILE A 518 -34.81 15.48 -17.69
N ALA A 519 -34.69 15.17 -16.41
CA ALA A 519 -33.47 15.33 -15.62
C ALA A 519 -32.30 14.50 -16.16
N LYS A 520 -32.59 13.27 -16.59
CA LYS A 520 -31.62 12.34 -17.19
C LYS A 520 -31.16 12.74 -18.57
N HIS A 521 -32.05 13.35 -19.39
CA HIS A 521 -31.81 13.54 -20.82
C HIS A 521 -30.45 14.20 -21.10
N ASN A 522 -29.69 13.66 -22.09
CA ASN A 522 -28.32 14.07 -22.46
C ASN A 522 -28.08 15.58 -22.67
N LYS A 523 -29.13 16.33 -23.01
CA LYS A 523 -29.09 17.80 -23.11
C LYS A 523 -29.42 18.54 -21.81
N SER A 524 -29.87 17.82 -20.79
CA SER A 524 -30.22 18.39 -19.47
C SER A 524 -29.13 18.09 -18.45
N GLU A 525 -28.82 16.82 -18.25
CA GLU A 525 -27.79 16.32 -17.34
C GLU A 525 -27.78 17.07 -16.01
N TRP A 526 -28.94 17.12 -15.32
CA TRP A 526 -29.10 18.00 -14.17
C TRP A 526 -28.21 17.60 -12.99
N TYR A 527 -27.87 16.30 -12.86
CA TYR A 527 -27.16 15.78 -11.69
C TYR A 527 -25.81 15.09 -12.03
N LYS A 528 -25.33 15.18 -13.28
CA LYS A 528 -24.14 14.50 -13.78
C LYS A 528 -22.79 15.04 -13.22
N ARG A 529 -22.77 15.46 -11.95
CA ARG A 529 -21.56 15.82 -11.19
C ARG A 529 -21.65 15.23 -9.78
N ILE A 530 -20.51 14.95 -9.16
CA ILE A 530 -20.45 14.33 -7.84
C ILE A 530 -21.24 15.16 -6.81
N GLU A 531 -21.04 16.49 -6.81
CA GLU A 531 -21.70 17.40 -5.87
C GLU A 531 -23.23 17.42 -6.03
N LEU A 532 -23.72 17.30 -7.26
CA LEU A 532 -25.15 17.28 -7.54
C LEU A 532 -25.76 15.91 -7.25
N GLY A 533 -25.03 14.82 -7.53
CA GLY A 533 -25.41 13.48 -7.09
C GLY A 533 -25.47 13.35 -5.57
N GLU A 534 -24.55 14.03 -4.86
CA GLU A 534 -24.55 14.10 -3.39
C GLU A 534 -25.76 14.88 -2.87
N LYS A 535 -26.08 16.05 -3.44
CA LYS A 535 -27.32 16.79 -3.11
C LYS A 535 -28.57 15.97 -3.39
N LEU A 536 -28.64 15.26 -4.53
CA LEU A 536 -29.73 14.35 -4.86
C LEU A 536 -29.90 13.27 -3.77
N GLY A 537 -28.83 12.63 -3.37
CA GLY A 537 -28.83 11.65 -2.28
C GLY A 537 -29.23 12.27 -0.94
N ASP A 538 -28.71 13.45 -0.58
CA ASP A 538 -29.06 14.15 0.67
C ASP A 538 -30.59 14.39 0.75
N ILE A 539 -31.25 14.73 -0.35
CA ILE A 539 -32.72 14.89 -0.40
C ILE A 539 -33.42 13.53 -0.26
N VAL A 540 -32.97 12.49 -0.94
CA VAL A 540 -33.50 11.12 -0.78
C VAL A 540 -33.48 10.71 0.70
N PHE A 541 -32.36 10.90 1.38
CA PHE A 541 -32.19 10.50 2.78
C PHE A 541 -32.92 11.45 3.77
N LYS A 542 -33.12 12.71 3.43
CA LYS A 542 -33.97 13.64 4.17
C LYS A 542 -35.42 13.13 4.22
N TYR A 543 -35.90 12.62 3.10
CA TYR A 543 -37.28 12.10 2.97
C TYR A 543 -37.40 10.59 3.19
N TRP A 544 -36.34 9.92 3.64
CA TRP A 544 -36.23 8.46 3.75
C TRP A 544 -37.40 7.76 4.42
N ASN A 545 -37.89 8.33 5.52
CA ASN A 545 -39.02 7.76 6.29
C ASN A 545 -40.38 7.92 5.60
N LEU A 546 -40.49 8.78 4.59
CA LEU A 546 -41.71 9.03 3.83
C LEU A 546 -41.72 8.28 2.49
N ILE A 547 -40.61 7.71 2.07
CA ILE A 547 -40.50 6.85 0.90
C ILE A 547 -41.14 5.50 1.24
N ASP A 548 -41.94 4.94 0.32
CA ASP A 548 -42.62 3.65 0.50
C ASP A 548 -41.58 2.52 0.70
N GLU A 549 -41.90 1.61 1.64
CA GLU A 549 -41.01 0.47 1.96
C GLU A 549 -40.78 -0.48 0.77
N SER A 550 -41.78 -0.58 -0.12
CA SER A 550 -41.73 -1.41 -1.32
C SER A 550 -41.09 -0.73 -2.52
N SER A 551 -40.76 0.57 -2.41
CA SER A 551 -40.15 1.32 -3.51
C SER A 551 -38.79 0.75 -3.90
N LYS A 552 -38.42 0.87 -5.17
CA LYS A 552 -37.16 0.32 -5.69
C LYS A 552 -35.95 1.00 -5.05
N ILE A 553 -35.99 2.34 -4.89
CA ILE A 553 -34.89 3.08 -4.26
C ILE A 553 -34.64 2.55 -2.83
N LYS A 554 -35.70 2.35 -2.04
CA LYS A 554 -35.57 1.91 -0.65
C LYS A 554 -35.11 0.47 -0.53
N THR A 555 -35.64 -0.42 -1.36
CA THR A 555 -35.21 -1.83 -1.39
C THR A 555 -33.77 -2.00 -1.85
N THR A 556 -33.33 -1.26 -2.88
CA THR A 556 -31.95 -1.31 -3.39
C THR A 556 -30.95 -0.75 -2.38
N VAL A 557 -31.24 0.42 -1.78
CA VAL A 557 -30.38 1.02 -0.74
C VAL A 557 -30.29 0.14 0.51
N ASN A 558 -31.38 -0.52 0.92
CA ASN A 558 -31.35 -1.46 2.03
C ASN A 558 -30.47 -2.68 1.73
N LYS A 559 -30.52 -3.24 0.53
CA LYS A 559 -29.62 -4.33 0.10
C LYS A 559 -28.16 -3.86 0.05
N LEU A 560 -27.89 -2.66 -0.48
CA LEU A 560 -26.57 -2.05 -0.47
C LEU A 560 -26.07 -1.86 0.97
N SER A 561 -26.92 -1.39 1.89
CA SER A 561 -26.60 -1.27 3.31
C SER A 561 -26.18 -2.61 3.93
N MET A 562 -26.89 -3.70 3.60
CA MET A 562 -26.51 -5.03 4.07
C MET A 562 -25.15 -5.46 3.52
N TRP A 563 -24.87 -5.21 2.24
CA TRP A 563 -23.57 -5.51 1.65
C TRP A 563 -22.45 -4.71 2.31
N VAL A 564 -22.65 -3.39 2.50
CA VAL A 564 -21.68 -2.48 3.14
C VAL A 564 -21.38 -2.91 4.58
N MET A 565 -22.42 -3.28 5.34
CA MET A 565 -22.28 -3.62 6.77
C MET A 565 -21.87 -5.07 7.02
N LYS A 566 -21.81 -5.91 5.99
CA LYS A 566 -21.32 -7.30 6.10
C LYS A 566 -19.87 -7.28 6.55
N ASN A 567 -19.56 -7.99 7.64
CA ASN A 567 -18.18 -8.23 8.04
C ASN A 567 -17.53 -9.23 7.07
N ASP A 568 -16.28 -8.98 6.74
CA ASP A 568 -15.46 -9.85 5.86
C ASP A 568 -15.16 -11.20 6.52
#